data_3cd31b29b6000e765a073e807264738b
#
_entry.id   3cd31b29b6000e765a073e807264738b
#
_cell.length_a   1.000
_cell.length_b   1.000
_cell.length_c   1.000
_cell.angle_alpha   90.00
_cell.angle_beta   90.00
_cell.angle_gamma   90.00
#
_symmetry.space_group_name_H-M   'P 1'
#
loop_
_entity.id
_entity.type
_entity.pdbx_description
1 polymer ?
#
loop_
_entity_poly.entity_id
_entity_poly.type
_entity_poly.pdbx_seq_one_letter_code
_entity_poly.pdbx_strand_id
1 'polypeptide(L)'
;MNIENRLLTKEDAELIKRYRDERGLVEKYVHPNGTWDNDDATIKWAGSEIIFDKLGRDGMRVVDLGAGDGPVAHMIANKGYDVVGVDVKIWPFGYQSLAVMVTKDAIEFVREYEDNSVDIFMDGCAVTHFNDSGDEETPNRGWRSIFEALKRVMKPGGYFICFSDIQCGDQTVIGEFIRPEDIVRMAEESGLILTSEYNYSRDDRFSHSCNLGVASFVFTKE
;
A
#
# COMPACT_ATOMS: atom_id res chain seq x y z
N MET A 1 -13.47 -0.62 20.28
CA MET A 1 -12.10 -1.05 19.91
C MET A 1 -11.13 -0.20 20.71
N ASN A 2 -10.24 -0.80 21.47
CA ASN A 2 -9.31 -0.07 22.34
C ASN A 2 -8.29 0.66 21.43
N ILE A 3 -8.10 1.95 21.67
CA ILE A 3 -7.19 2.83 20.89
C ILE A 3 -5.73 2.35 20.93
N GLU A 4 -5.38 1.50 21.92
CA GLU A 4 -4.02 1.02 22.17
C GLU A 4 -3.49 -0.01 21.17
N ASN A 5 -4.30 -0.53 20.23
CA ASN A 5 -3.90 -1.59 19.28
C ASN A 5 -3.83 -1.11 17.81
N ARG A 6 -3.69 0.17 17.57
CA ARG A 6 -3.54 0.66 16.18
C ARG A 6 -2.11 0.41 15.69
N LEU A 7 -1.98 -0.30 14.57
CA LEU A 7 -0.68 -0.50 13.91
C LEU A 7 -0.01 0.81 13.50
N LEU A 8 -0.82 1.77 13.10
CA LEU A 8 -0.39 3.11 12.76
C LEU A 8 -1.09 4.10 13.66
N THR A 9 -0.34 4.90 14.40
CA THR A 9 -0.85 5.95 15.31
C THR A 9 -0.71 7.33 14.67
N LYS A 10 -1.28 8.34 15.30
CA LYS A 10 -1.12 9.73 14.87
C LYS A 10 0.34 10.19 14.92
N GLU A 11 1.07 9.77 15.95
CA GLU A 11 2.49 10.08 16.12
C GLU A 11 3.33 9.45 15.00
N ASP A 12 2.99 8.24 14.56
CA ASP A 12 3.63 7.59 13.41
C ASP A 12 3.35 8.35 12.12
N ALA A 13 2.10 8.77 11.91
CA ALA A 13 1.72 9.55 10.74
C ALA A 13 2.48 10.89 10.67
N GLU A 14 2.63 11.57 11.81
CA GLU A 14 3.44 12.80 11.90
C GLU A 14 4.94 12.52 11.65
N LEU A 15 5.44 11.35 12.04
CA LEU A 15 6.81 10.93 11.76
C LEU A 15 6.99 10.66 10.25
N ILE A 16 6.07 9.94 9.63
CA ILE A 16 6.08 9.68 8.18
C ILE A 16 6.05 11.00 7.40
N LYS A 17 5.19 11.93 7.83
CA LYS A 17 5.10 13.26 7.23
C LYS A 17 6.43 14.02 7.32
N ARG A 18 7.10 13.99 8.46
CA ARG A 18 8.45 14.59 8.62
C ARG A 18 9.47 13.96 7.70
N TYR A 19 9.49 12.63 7.57
CA TYR A 19 10.38 11.94 6.64
C TYR A 19 10.18 12.39 5.19
N ARG A 20 8.92 12.54 4.77
CA ARG A 20 8.60 13.10 3.45
C ARG A 20 9.14 14.53 3.28
N ASP A 21 8.90 15.40 4.29
CA ASP A 21 9.22 16.83 4.21
C ASP A 21 10.74 17.09 4.29
N GLU A 22 11.46 16.29 5.06
CA GLU A 22 12.91 16.44 5.28
C GLU A 22 13.76 15.82 4.17
N ARG A 23 13.15 15.13 3.20
CA ARG A 23 13.81 14.48 2.03
C ARG A 23 15.03 13.60 2.34
N GLY A 24 15.42 13.45 3.59
CA GLY A 24 16.66 12.77 4.00
C GLY A 24 16.65 11.25 3.83
N LEU A 25 15.48 10.64 3.59
CA LEU A 25 15.36 9.20 3.36
C LEU A 25 15.42 8.84 1.88
N VAL A 26 15.06 9.77 0.99
CA VAL A 26 15.07 9.56 -0.46
C VAL A 26 16.49 9.24 -0.97
N GLU A 27 17.53 9.83 -0.37
CA GLU A 27 18.93 9.56 -0.74
C GLU A 27 19.36 8.11 -0.49
N LYS A 28 18.72 7.38 0.41
CA LYS A 28 19.01 5.95 0.67
C LYS A 28 18.38 5.01 -0.38
N TYR A 29 17.34 5.46 -1.07
CA TYR A 29 16.53 4.65 -1.98
C TYR A 29 16.40 5.29 -3.36
N VAL A 30 17.37 6.09 -3.76
CA VAL A 30 17.47 6.54 -5.15
C VAL A 30 17.54 5.31 -6.04
N HIS A 31 16.49 5.10 -6.81
CA HIS A 31 16.49 4.14 -7.89
C HIS A 31 17.77 4.33 -8.73
N PRO A 32 18.49 3.30 -9.13
CA PRO A 32 19.66 3.43 -9.99
C PRO A 32 19.43 4.28 -11.25
N ASN A 33 18.17 4.41 -11.68
CA ASN A 33 17.76 5.23 -12.82
C ASN A 33 17.27 6.64 -12.44
N GLY A 34 17.35 7.05 -11.18
CA GLY A 34 17.01 8.42 -10.74
C GLY A 34 15.53 8.80 -10.82
N THR A 35 14.62 7.83 -10.98
CA THR A 35 13.20 8.11 -11.28
C THR A 35 12.25 8.12 -10.08
N TRP A 36 12.74 7.82 -8.88
CA TRP A 36 11.92 7.79 -7.66
C TRP A 36 12.10 9.04 -6.81
N ASP A 37 11.73 10.18 -7.34
CA ASP A 37 11.72 11.46 -6.64
C ASP A 37 10.29 11.85 -6.24
N ASN A 38 9.46 10.86 -5.86
CA ASN A 38 8.11 11.15 -5.44
C ASN A 38 7.88 10.91 -3.95
N ASP A 39 7.02 11.73 -3.38
CA ASP A 39 6.63 11.68 -1.98
C ASP A 39 5.99 10.34 -1.59
N ASP A 40 5.37 9.66 -2.55
CA ASP A 40 4.59 8.44 -2.37
C ASP A 40 5.48 7.26 -2.02
N ALA A 41 6.59 7.09 -2.73
CA ALA A 41 7.58 6.06 -2.42
C ALA A 41 8.18 6.25 -1.03
N THR A 42 8.45 7.51 -0.64
CA THR A 42 8.96 7.84 0.71
C THR A 42 7.94 7.51 1.78
N ILE A 43 6.67 7.84 1.57
CA ILE A 43 5.58 7.55 2.51
C ILE A 43 5.37 6.04 2.64
N LYS A 44 5.30 5.31 1.53
CA LYS A 44 5.20 3.86 1.50
C LYS A 44 6.33 3.22 2.29
N TRP A 45 7.56 3.62 2.01
CA TRP A 45 8.74 3.02 2.65
C TRP A 45 8.79 3.31 4.14
N ALA A 46 8.67 4.58 4.56
CA ALA A 46 8.72 4.98 5.96
C ALA A 46 7.55 4.37 6.77
N GLY A 47 6.35 4.38 6.20
CA GLY A 47 5.18 3.77 6.83
C GLY A 47 5.33 2.27 7.01
N SER A 48 5.84 1.58 5.99
CA SER A 48 6.10 0.14 6.08
C SER A 48 7.18 -0.17 7.12
N GLU A 49 8.28 0.58 7.17
CA GLU A 49 9.33 0.38 8.17
C GLU A 49 8.78 0.49 9.60
N ILE A 50 8.01 1.54 9.88
CA ILE A 50 7.39 1.78 11.20
C ILE A 50 6.42 0.65 11.57
N ILE A 51 5.56 0.25 10.65
CA ILE A 51 4.55 -0.79 10.90
C ILE A 51 5.21 -2.14 11.16
N PHE A 52 6.16 -2.53 10.31
CA PHE A 52 6.81 -3.84 10.44
C PHE A 52 7.76 -3.92 11.64
N ASP A 53 8.34 -2.81 12.09
CA ASP A 53 9.08 -2.76 13.36
C ASP A 53 8.16 -2.99 14.57
N LYS A 54 6.92 -2.48 14.52
CA LYS A 54 5.93 -2.68 15.59
C LYS A 54 5.35 -4.08 15.62
N LEU A 55 5.13 -4.68 14.45
CA LEU A 55 4.56 -6.02 14.36
C LEU A 55 5.48 -7.07 14.98
N GLY A 56 6.80 -6.95 14.82
CA GLY A 56 7.82 -7.75 15.50
C GLY A 56 7.63 -9.27 15.45
N ARG A 57 6.92 -9.78 14.42
CA ARG A 57 6.52 -11.17 14.29
C ARG A 57 7.24 -11.82 13.12
N ASP A 58 8.42 -12.37 13.40
CA ASP A 58 9.18 -13.14 12.40
C ASP A 58 8.36 -14.28 11.80
N GLY A 59 8.57 -14.53 10.51
CA GLY A 59 7.95 -15.63 9.79
C GLY A 59 6.49 -15.44 9.40
N MET A 60 5.89 -14.26 9.62
CA MET A 60 4.59 -13.94 9.04
C MET A 60 4.72 -13.84 7.52
N ARG A 61 3.70 -14.37 6.81
CA ARG A 61 3.62 -14.27 5.35
C ARG A 61 3.08 -12.93 4.93
N VAL A 62 3.87 -12.22 4.12
CA VAL A 62 3.55 -10.90 3.57
C VAL A 62 3.48 -10.98 2.04
N VAL A 63 2.46 -10.38 1.45
CA VAL A 63 2.35 -10.19 0.00
C VAL A 63 2.35 -8.69 -0.30
N ASP A 64 3.37 -8.22 -1.04
CA ASP A 64 3.50 -6.84 -1.52
C ASP A 64 2.91 -6.76 -2.94
N LEU A 65 1.75 -6.10 -3.06
CA LEU A 65 1.00 -5.94 -4.30
C LEU A 65 1.52 -4.72 -5.07
N GLY A 66 1.86 -4.90 -6.34
CA GLY A 66 2.51 -3.85 -7.12
C GLY A 66 3.89 -3.50 -6.55
N ALA A 67 4.68 -4.53 -6.27
CA ALA A 67 5.96 -4.39 -5.60
C ALA A 67 7.01 -3.64 -6.43
N GLY A 68 6.77 -3.46 -7.73
CA GLY A 68 7.73 -2.85 -8.65
C GLY A 68 9.03 -3.65 -8.71
N ASP A 69 10.11 -2.97 -8.37
CA ASP A 69 11.46 -3.55 -8.27
C ASP A 69 11.77 -4.16 -6.89
N GLY A 70 10.81 -4.11 -5.96
CA GLY A 70 10.85 -4.82 -4.69
C GLY A 70 11.65 -4.19 -3.54
N PRO A 71 11.95 -2.88 -3.47
CA PRO A 71 12.75 -2.34 -2.38
C PRO A 71 12.06 -2.48 -1.02
N VAL A 72 10.75 -2.29 -0.98
CA VAL A 72 9.96 -2.44 0.25
C VAL A 72 9.83 -3.91 0.62
N ALA A 73 9.53 -4.80 -0.34
CA ALA A 73 9.50 -6.24 -0.12
C ALA A 73 10.84 -6.75 0.41
N HIS A 74 11.97 -6.27 -0.13
CA HIS A 74 13.30 -6.61 0.36
C HIS A 74 13.54 -6.11 1.78
N MET A 75 13.17 -4.87 2.09
CA MET A 75 13.30 -4.29 3.43
C MET A 75 12.53 -5.12 4.47
N ILE A 76 11.30 -5.52 4.15
CA ILE A 76 10.46 -6.35 5.02
C ILE A 76 11.05 -7.75 5.19
N ALA A 77 11.55 -8.37 4.12
CA ALA A 77 12.20 -9.67 4.18
C ALA A 77 13.46 -9.65 5.05
N ASN A 78 14.24 -8.55 5.03
CA ASN A 78 15.40 -8.36 5.92
C ASN A 78 15.01 -8.26 7.40
N LYS A 79 13.76 -7.99 7.72
CA LYS A 79 13.24 -8.01 9.11
C LYS A 79 12.74 -9.41 9.53
N GLY A 80 12.93 -10.45 8.71
CA GLY A 80 12.59 -11.83 9.03
C GLY A 80 11.21 -12.31 8.59
N TYR A 81 10.48 -11.52 7.80
CA TYR A 81 9.19 -11.92 7.25
C TYR A 81 9.34 -12.81 6.00
N ASP A 82 8.37 -13.71 5.77
CA ASP A 82 8.24 -14.49 4.53
C ASP A 82 7.52 -13.64 3.48
N VAL A 83 8.28 -13.02 2.55
CA VAL A 83 7.77 -11.98 1.64
C VAL A 83 7.72 -12.44 0.21
N VAL A 84 6.57 -12.26 -0.42
CA VAL A 84 6.39 -12.35 -1.87
C VAL A 84 5.96 -10.99 -2.41
N GLY A 85 6.77 -10.41 -3.30
CA GLY A 85 6.39 -9.24 -4.09
C GLY A 85 5.80 -9.66 -5.44
N VAL A 86 4.68 -9.09 -5.83
CA VAL A 86 4.04 -9.34 -7.13
C VAL A 86 3.87 -8.04 -7.90
N ASP A 87 4.23 -8.09 -9.19
CA ASP A 87 4.01 -6.99 -10.12
C ASP A 87 3.84 -7.53 -11.54
N VAL A 88 3.14 -6.81 -12.40
CA VAL A 88 3.00 -7.16 -13.82
C VAL A 88 4.33 -7.06 -14.56
N LYS A 89 5.27 -6.28 -14.02
CA LYS A 89 6.59 -6.09 -14.57
C LYS A 89 7.60 -5.92 -13.45
N ILE A 90 8.44 -6.93 -13.26
CA ILE A 90 9.58 -6.84 -12.34
C ILE A 90 10.78 -6.26 -13.09
N TRP A 91 11.32 -5.19 -12.55
CA TRP A 91 12.53 -4.59 -13.08
C TRP A 91 13.75 -5.33 -12.53
N PRO A 92 14.71 -5.76 -13.39
CA PRO A 92 15.89 -6.46 -12.90
C PRO A 92 16.79 -5.48 -12.13
N PHE A 93 16.76 -5.56 -10.80
CA PHE A 93 17.71 -4.85 -9.96
C PHE A 93 18.91 -5.71 -9.64
N GLY A 94 20.05 -5.05 -9.59
CA GLY A 94 21.34 -5.68 -9.34
C GLY A 94 21.61 -6.13 -7.90
N TYR A 95 20.60 -6.11 -7.00
CA TYR A 95 20.77 -6.65 -5.65
C TYR A 95 19.97 -7.94 -5.45
N GLN A 96 20.55 -8.84 -4.67
CA GLN A 96 19.86 -10.07 -4.29
C GLN A 96 18.81 -9.75 -3.24
N SER A 97 17.52 -9.77 -3.62
CA SER A 97 16.43 -9.65 -2.67
C SER A 97 16.26 -10.97 -1.90
N LEU A 98 15.96 -10.88 -0.61
CA LEU A 98 15.48 -12.01 0.18
C LEU A 98 14.01 -12.30 -0.09
N ALA A 99 13.26 -11.33 -0.62
CA ALA A 99 11.87 -11.53 -1.03
C ALA A 99 11.82 -12.31 -2.34
N VAL A 100 10.81 -13.15 -2.48
CA VAL A 100 10.48 -13.82 -3.73
C VAL A 100 9.69 -12.85 -4.61
N MET A 101 10.19 -12.57 -5.81
CA MET A 101 9.53 -11.67 -6.76
C MET A 101 8.83 -12.45 -7.86
N VAL A 102 7.55 -12.16 -8.11
CA VAL A 102 6.68 -12.86 -9.08
C VAL A 102 6.13 -11.87 -10.11
N THR A 103 6.34 -12.16 -11.39
CA THR A 103 5.73 -11.39 -12.48
C THR A 103 4.34 -11.94 -12.80
N LYS A 104 3.30 -11.25 -12.35
CA LYS A 104 1.91 -11.64 -12.54
C LYS A 104 0.96 -10.46 -12.25
N ASP A 105 -0.26 -10.52 -12.80
CA ASP A 105 -1.35 -9.67 -12.32
C ASP A 105 -1.63 -9.92 -10.85
N ALA A 106 -1.73 -8.86 -10.05
CA ALA A 106 -1.82 -8.98 -8.59
C ALA A 106 -3.14 -9.63 -8.15
N ILE A 107 -4.26 -9.33 -8.83
CA ILE A 107 -5.57 -9.91 -8.51
C ILE A 107 -5.59 -11.41 -8.84
N GLU A 108 -5.05 -11.79 -10.00
CA GLU A 108 -4.91 -13.20 -10.38
C GLU A 108 -4.01 -13.94 -9.40
N PHE A 109 -2.89 -13.32 -9.00
CA PHE A 109 -1.95 -13.89 -8.05
C PHE A 109 -2.59 -14.14 -6.68
N VAL A 110 -3.32 -13.17 -6.12
CA VAL A 110 -4.01 -13.33 -4.83
C VAL A 110 -5.06 -14.43 -4.91
N ARG A 111 -5.75 -14.58 -6.04
CA ARG A 111 -6.77 -15.64 -6.22
C ARG A 111 -6.22 -17.07 -6.18
N GLU A 112 -4.93 -17.26 -6.40
CA GLU A 112 -4.27 -18.58 -6.34
C GLU A 112 -3.94 -19.03 -4.91
N TYR A 113 -3.95 -18.11 -3.94
CA TYR A 113 -3.73 -18.48 -2.55
C TYR A 113 -4.92 -19.23 -1.95
N GLU A 114 -4.60 -20.12 -1.01
CA GLU A 114 -5.61 -20.78 -0.19
C GLU A 114 -6.31 -19.78 0.75
N ASP A 115 -7.52 -20.11 1.16
CA ASP A 115 -8.27 -19.31 2.12
C ASP A 115 -7.50 -19.20 3.44
N ASN A 116 -7.49 -18.04 4.06
CA ASN A 116 -6.86 -17.78 5.35
C ASN A 116 -5.37 -18.18 5.41
N SER A 117 -4.60 -17.91 4.36
CA SER A 117 -3.21 -18.35 4.24
C SER A 117 -2.17 -17.22 4.38
N VAL A 118 -2.56 -15.95 4.25
CA VAL A 118 -1.67 -14.79 4.29
C VAL A 118 -1.94 -13.93 5.53
N ASP A 119 -0.88 -13.54 6.22
CA ASP A 119 -0.97 -12.72 7.43
C ASP A 119 -1.13 -11.24 7.11
N ILE A 120 -0.38 -10.75 6.11
CA ILE A 120 -0.35 -9.33 5.75
C ILE A 120 -0.34 -9.18 4.24
N PHE A 121 -1.22 -8.34 3.73
CA PHE A 121 -1.12 -7.76 2.40
C PHE A 121 -0.68 -6.30 2.51
N MET A 122 0.17 -5.89 1.59
CA MET A 122 0.60 -4.51 1.47
C MET A 122 0.40 -4.01 0.04
N ASP A 123 0.03 -2.75 -0.09
CA ASP A 123 -0.03 -2.04 -1.36
C ASP A 123 0.61 -0.66 -1.23
N GLY A 124 1.31 -0.24 -2.25
CA GLY A 124 1.85 1.10 -2.32
C GLY A 124 1.57 1.77 -3.65
N CYS A 125 0.41 2.41 -3.73
CA CYS A 125 -0.06 3.16 -4.90
C CYS A 125 -0.27 2.29 -6.15
N ALA A 126 -0.37 0.98 -6.03
CA ALA A 126 -0.54 0.09 -7.17
C ALA A 126 -1.99 -0.28 -7.44
N VAL A 127 -2.81 -0.49 -6.40
CA VAL A 127 -4.22 -0.90 -6.56
C VAL A 127 -5.03 0.11 -7.37
N THR A 128 -4.72 1.39 -7.26
CA THR A 128 -5.31 2.47 -8.08
C THR A 128 -5.15 2.21 -9.58
N HIS A 129 -4.05 1.56 -9.99
CA HIS A 129 -3.74 1.28 -11.39
C HIS A 129 -4.24 -0.08 -11.90
N PHE A 130 -4.82 -0.92 -11.04
CA PHE A 130 -5.36 -2.22 -11.46
C PHE A 130 -6.59 -2.14 -12.36
N ASN A 131 -7.08 -0.93 -12.64
CA ASN A 131 -8.23 -0.67 -13.51
C ASN A 131 -7.89 -0.25 -14.94
N ASP A 132 -6.64 -0.26 -15.34
CA ASP A 132 -6.17 0.20 -16.66
C ASP A 132 -6.72 -0.60 -17.86
N SER A 133 -7.72 -1.44 -17.65
CA SER A 133 -8.43 -2.14 -18.74
C SER A 133 -9.35 -1.25 -19.59
N GLY A 134 -9.42 0.06 -19.34
CA GLY A 134 -10.15 1.01 -20.17
C GLY A 134 -11.68 0.87 -20.12
N ASP A 135 -12.20 0.12 -19.16
CA ASP A 135 -13.64 -0.08 -19.00
C ASP A 135 -14.23 1.04 -18.13
N GLU A 136 -14.74 2.08 -18.77
CA GLU A 136 -15.41 3.21 -18.11
C GLU A 136 -16.72 2.81 -17.39
N GLU A 137 -17.27 1.63 -17.67
CA GLU A 137 -18.57 1.21 -17.11
C GLU A 137 -18.50 0.80 -15.64
N THR A 138 -17.31 0.48 -15.13
CA THR A 138 -17.18 0.02 -13.73
C THR A 138 -16.04 0.75 -13.01
N PRO A 139 -16.22 2.01 -12.59
CA PRO A 139 -15.22 2.72 -11.82
C PRO A 139 -14.84 1.96 -10.54
N ASN A 140 -13.57 1.96 -10.20
CA ASN A 140 -13.02 1.29 -9.01
C ASN A 140 -13.12 -0.25 -9.00
N ARG A 141 -13.20 -0.88 -10.17
CA ARG A 141 -13.27 -2.34 -10.29
C ARG A 141 -12.08 -3.03 -9.64
N GLY A 142 -10.88 -2.47 -9.77
CA GLY A 142 -9.66 -3.01 -9.15
C GLY A 142 -9.79 -3.07 -7.63
N TRP A 143 -10.24 -2.01 -7.01
CA TRP A 143 -10.45 -1.94 -5.56
C TRP A 143 -11.45 -2.99 -5.07
N ARG A 144 -12.60 -3.12 -5.72
CA ARG A 144 -13.60 -4.14 -5.34
C ARG A 144 -13.05 -5.55 -5.50
N SER A 145 -12.43 -5.83 -6.65
CA SER A 145 -11.87 -7.15 -6.93
C SER A 145 -10.76 -7.53 -5.95
N ILE A 146 -9.91 -6.58 -5.57
CA ILE A 146 -8.84 -6.85 -4.61
C ILE A 146 -9.41 -7.07 -3.20
N PHE A 147 -10.35 -6.25 -2.71
CA PHE A 147 -10.95 -6.43 -1.39
C PHE A 147 -11.67 -7.77 -1.25
N GLU A 148 -12.41 -8.22 -2.28
CA GLU A 148 -13.03 -9.54 -2.30
C GLU A 148 -11.99 -10.67 -2.20
N ALA A 149 -10.89 -10.56 -2.96
CA ALA A 149 -9.83 -11.55 -2.94
C ALA A 149 -9.10 -11.55 -1.58
N LEU A 150 -8.76 -10.36 -1.06
CA LEU A 150 -8.09 -10.20 0.23
C LEU A 150 -8.91 -10.79 1.37
N LYS A 151 -10.22 -10.51 1.42
CA LYS A 151 -11.10 -11.07 2.44
C LYS A 151 -11.03 -12.60 2.51
N ARG A 152 -10.98 -13.26 1.37
CA ARG A 152 -10.88 -14.72 1.32
C ARG A 152 -9.53 -15.21 1.84
N VAL A 153 -8.44 -14.61 1.37
CA VAL A 153 -7.08 -15.12 1.52
C VAL A 153 -6.42 -14.70 2.84
N MET A 154 -6.74 -13.50 3.36
CA MET A 154 -6.23 -13.04 4.64
C MET A 154 -6.66 -13.98 5.77
N LYS A 155 -5.76 -14.24 6.69
CA LYS A 155 -6.08 -14.91 7.97
C LYS A 155 -6.99 -14.03 8.83
N PRO A 156 -7.85 -14.61 9.69
CA PRO A 156 -8.48 -13.83 10.76
C PRO A 156 -7.43 -13.12 11.61
N GLY A 157 -7.64 -11.82 11.87
CA GLY A 157 -6.66 -10.96 12.53
C GLY A 157 -5.49 -10.52 11.65
N GLY A 158 -5.50 -10.86 10.37
CA GLY A 158 -4.54 -10.38 9.38
C GLY A 158 -4.79 -8.92 8.98
N TYR A 159 -3.83 -8.33 8.29
CA TYR A 159 -3.85 -6.92 7.92
C TYR A 159 -3.75 -6.71 6.41
N PHE A 160 -4.47 -5.71 5.90
CA PHE A 160 -4.17 -5.06 4.64
C PHE A 160 -3.69 -3.64 4.91
N ILE A 161 -2.45 -3.35 4.55
CA ILE A 161 -1.78 -2.07 4.72
C ILE A 161 -1.68 -1.43 3.34
N CYS A 162 -2.34 -0.31 3.15
CA CYS A 162 -2.39 0.35 1.86
C CYS A 162 -1.90 1.79 1.98
N PHE A 163 -0.99 2.18 1.09
CA PHE A 163 -0.60 3.57 0.85
C PHE A 163 -1.09 3.91 -0.56
N SER A 164 -2.09 4.76 -0.67
CA SER A 164 -2.74 5.01 -1.95
C SER A 164 -2.75 6.48 -2.31
N ASP A 165 -2.57 6.76 -3.59
CA ASP A 165 -2.95 8.05 -4.16
C ASP A 165 -4.44 8.26 -4.01
N ILE A 166 -4.81 9.42 -3.51
CA ILE A 166 -6.19 9.79 -3.24
C ILE A 166 -6.53 11.12 -3.88
N GLN A 167 -7.81 11.29 -4.18
CA GLN A 167 -8.37 12.59 -4.55
C GLN A 167 -8.62 13.42 -3.30
N CYS A 168 -8.02 14.61 -3.23
CA CYS A 168 -8.25 15.60 -2.19
C CYS A 168 -9.16 16.73 -2.70
N GLY A 169 -10.26 17.02 -1.98
CA GLY A 169 -11.17 18.13 -2.31
C GLY A 169 -12.31 17.78 -3.28
N ASP A 170 -13.16 18.79 -3.58
CA ASP A 170 -14.43 18.61 -4.30
C ASP A 170 -14.29 18.62 -5.83
N GLN A 171 -13.11 18.86 -6.38
CA GLN A 171 -12.93 18.90 -7.84
C GLN A 171 -12.81 17.48 -8.37
N THR A 172 -13.70 17.14 -9.29
CA THR A 172 -13.63 15.88 -10.03
C THR A 172 -12.41 15.93 -10.95
N VAL A 173 -11.33 15.27 -10.54
CA VAL A 173 -10.24 14.94 -11.45
C VAL A 173 -10.72 13.77 -12.29
N ILE A 174 -10.68 13.92 -13.61
CA ILE A 174 -11.19 12.91 -14.53
C ILE A 174 -10.34 11.64 -14.39
N GLY A 175 -10.93 10.57 -13.91
CA GLY A 175 -10.68 9.19 -14.34
C GLY A 175 -9.97 8.27 -13.39
N GLU A 176 -8.97 8.65 -12.55
CA GLU A 176 -8.10 7.62 -11.93
C GLU A 176 -8.01 7.64 -10.40
N PHE A 177 -8.35 8.74 -9.77
CA PHE A 177 -8.14 8.88 -8.33
C PHE A 177 -9.45 8.72 -7.55
N ILE A 178 -9.36 7.96 -6.49
CA ILE A 178 -10.48 7.59 -5.64
C ILE A 178 -10.48 8.45 -4.37
N ARG A 179 -11.67 8.75 -3.84
CA ARG A 179 -11.79 9.40 -2.54
C ARG A 179 -11.52 8.41 -1.41
N PRO A 180 -10.89 8.87 -0.31
CA PRO A 180 -10.67 8.03 0.87
C PRO A 180 -11.93 7.31 1.35
N GLU A 181 -13.07 8.02 1.38
CA GLU A 181 -14.33 7.48 1.85
C GLU A 181 -14.85 6.33 0.98
N ASP A 182 -14.55 6.37 -0.32
CA ASP A 182 -14.94 5.30 -1.25
C ASP A 182 -14.08 4.05 -1.05
N ILE A 183 -12.77 4.21 -0.76
CA ILE A 183 -11.88 3.09 -0.41
C ILE A 183 -12.41 2.41 0.85
N VAL A 184 -12.66 3.19 1.90
CA VAL A 184 -13.16 2.68 3.19
C VAL A 184 -14.49 1.96 3.00
N ARG A 185 -15.45 2.58 2.31
CA ARG A 185 -16.76 1.99 2.05
C ARG A 185 -16.65 0.65 1.31
N MET A 186 -15.84 0.55 0.26
CA MET A 186 -15.66 -0.70 -0.49
C MET A 186 -15.00 -1.79 0.35
N ALA A 187 -14.04 -1.44 1.21
CA ALA A 187 -13.42 -2.38 2.12
C ALA A 187 -14.44 -2.93 3.14
N GLU A 188 -15.25 -2.05 3.74
CA GLU A 188 -16.31 -2.43 4.68
C GLU A 188 -17.41 -3.26 4.03
N GLU A 189 -17.86 -2.90 2.82
CA GLU A 189 -18.80 -3.71 2.01
C GLU A 189 -18.25 -5.13 1.76
N SER A 190 -16.93 -5.25 1.63
CA SER A 190 -16.25 -6.55 1.50
C SER A 190 -16.04 -7.24 2.84
N GLY A 191 -16.32 -6.58 3.98
CA GLY A 191 -16.21 -7.11 5.35
C GLY A 191 -14.80 -7.04 5.93
N LEU A 192 -13.99 -6.10 5.47
CA LEU A 192 -12.77 -5.67 6.14
C LEU A 192 -13.11 -4.49 7.07
N ILE A 193 -12.36 -4.34 8.15
CA ILE A 193 -12.59 -3.30 9.16
C ILE A 193 -11.43 -2.31 9.13
N LEU A 194 -11.73 -1.03 8.94
CA LEU A 194 -10.75 0.04 9.04
C LEU A 194 -10.26 0.18 10.48
N THR A 195 -8.96 0.11 10.69
CA THR A 195 -8.31 0.30 12.00
C THR A 195 -7.52 1.60 12.09
N SER A 196 -6.99 2.09 10.97
CA SER A 196 -6.27 3.37 10.90
C SER A 196 -6.40 3.99 9.52
N GLU A 197 -6.52 5.33 9.50
CA GLU A 197 -6.49 6.15 8.29
C GLU A 197 -5.73 7.45 8.57
N TYR A 198 -4.78 7.79 7.71
CA TYR A 198 -4.06 9.07 7.78
C TYR A 198 -3.82 9.63 6.39
N ASN A 199 -4.06 10.93 6.23
CA ASN A 199 -3.84 11.66 4.99
C ASN A 199 -2.54 12.46 5.09
N TYR A 200 -1.67 12.31 4.09
CA TYR A 200 -0.37 12.98 3.99
C TYR A 200 -0.35 14.09 2.94
N SER A 201 -1.51 14.58 2.53
CA SER A 201 -1.61 15.67 1.54
C SER A 201 -0.74 16.85 1.94
N ARG A 202 -0.10 17.47 0.94
CA ARG A 202 0.66 18.70 1.18
C ARG A 202 -0.30 19.84 1.48
N ASP A 203 0.00 20.66 2.50
CA ASP A 203 -0.64 21.95 2.67
C ASP A 203 -0.39 22.82 1.43
N ASP A 204 -1.42 23.19 0.79
CA ASP A 204 -1.78 24.11 -0.29
C ASP A 204 -0.77 25.06 -0.95
N ARG A 205 0.49 25.08 -0.61
CA ARG A 205 1.41 26.07 -1.15
C ARG A 205 1.92 25.79 -2.56
N PHE A 206 1.69 24.58 -3.11
CA PHE A 206 2.20 24.18 -4.42
C PHE A 206 1.17 23.53 -5.36
N SER A 207 -0.06 23.30 -4.92
CA SER A 207 -1.06 22.56 -5.71
C SER A 207 -2.08 23.47 -6.40
N HIS A 208 -1.64 24.37 -7.27
CA HIS A 208 -2.63 25.07 -8.11
C HIS A 208 -3.18 24.20 -9.26
N SER A 209 -2.79 22.94 -9.40
CA SER A 209 -3.23 22.11 -10.51
C SER A 209 -3.65 20.66 -10.19
N CYS A 210 -3.34 20.11 -9.00
CA CYS A 210 -3.72 18.72 -8.69
C CYS A 210 -4.14 18.60 -7.23
N ASN A 211 -5.43 18.30 -7.00
CA ASN A 211 -5.97 17.95 -5.67
C ASN A 211 -5.63 16.49 -5.33
N LEU A 212 -4.37 16.11 -5.49
CA LEU A 212 -3.89 14.76 -5.22
C LEU A 212 -3.11 14.73 -3.92
N GLY A 213 -3.27 13.66 -3.18
CA GLY A 213 -2.54 13.39 -1.97
C GLY A 213 -2.26 11.92 -1.83
N VAL A 214 -1.57 11.53 -0.76
CA VAL A 214 -1.37 10.14 -0.37
C VAL A 214 -2.05 9.92 0.97
N ALA A 215 -2.74 8.81 1.11
CA ALA A 215 -3.28 8.35 2.38
C ALA A 215 -2.79 6.95 2.70
N SER A 216 -2.68 6.65 4.00
CA SER A 216 -2.48 5.29 4.48
C SER A 216 -3.75 4.77 5.11
N PHE A 217 -4.06 3.52 4.82
CA PHE A 217 -5.17 2.78 5.40
C PHE A 217 -4.64 1.47 5.98
N VAL A 218 -5.13 1.10 7.13
CA VAL A 218 -4.91 -0.24 7.69
C VAL A 218 -6.27 -0.87 7.92
N PHE A 219 -6.52 -1.96 7.24
CA PHE A 219 -7.71 -2.78 7.40
C PHE A 219 -7.35 -4.10 8.07
N THR A 220 -8.28 -4.67 8.81
CA THR A 220 -8.16 -6.01 9.40
C THR A 220 -9.34 -6.87 8.99
N LYS A 221 -9.13 -8.19 8.99
CA LYS A 221 -10.16 -9.20 8.88
C LYS A 221 -10.49 -9.74 10.27
N GLU A 222 -11.78 -9.76 10.63
CA GLU A 222 -12.27 -10.46 11.82
C GLU A 222 -12.25 -11.99 11.68
#